data_bd1d52525d9e9225d8ad9d9220454eef
#
_entry.id   bd1d52525d9e9225d8ad9d9220454eef
#
_cell.length_a   1.000
_cell.length_b   1.000
_cell.length_c   1.000
_cell.angle_alpha   90.00
_cell.angle_beta   90.00
_cell.angle_gamma   90.00
#
_symmetry.space_group_name_H-M   'P 1'
#
loop_
_entity.id
_entity.type
_entity.pdbx_description
1 polymer ?
#
loop_
_entity_poly.entity_id
_entity_poly.type
_entity_poly.pdbx_seq_one_letter_code
_entity_poly.pdbx_strand_id
1 'polypeptide(L)'
;AHDPYLPPPVAESIHVKLVSAKDIMEQSDVISNHMIQTPEVYNFFCDDFFNGLKKAPIFLNVARGDSVDEDALLRALESGKISAAGLDVFKDENPDLTHCPFVGRDNVIITPHAAFYSAESYLRMQNISVGNIIHYLKKEYQQVNRIVNGIEA
;
A
#
# COMPACT_ATOMS: atom_id res chain seq x y z
N ALA A 1 6.22 10.95 6.32
CA ALA A 1 5.28 10.32 5.40
C ALA A 1 4.69 11.35 4.44
N HIS A 2 4.18 10.91 3.30
CA HIS A 2 3.33 11.70 2.40
C HIS A 2 1.89 11.18 2.52
N ASP A 3 1.00 12.01 3.04
CA ASP A 3 -0.43 11.73 3.12
C ASP A 3 -1.18 13.07 3.06
N PRO A 4 -1.86 13.37 1.93
CA PRO A 4 -2.56 14.65 1.76
C PRO A 4 -3.84 14.77 2.60
N TYR A 5 -4.32 13.68 3.18
CA TYR A 5 -5.56 13.63 3.95
C TYR A 5 -5.34 13.55 5.46
N LEU A 6 -4.12 13.21 5.92
CA LEU A 6 -3.82 13.10 7.35
C LEU A 6 -3.68 14.50 7.97
N PRO A 7 -4.53 14.87 8.95
CA PRO A 7 -4.40 16.16 9.63
C PRO A 7 -3.06 16.27 10.38
N PRO A 8 -2.34 17.42 10.27
CA PRO A 8 -1.04 17.62 10.93
C PRO A 8 -1.03 17.26 12.43
N PRO A 9 -2.04 17.64 13.25
CA PRO A 9 -2.03 17.28 14.67
C PRO A 9 -2.08 15.76 14.91
N VAL A 10 -2.71 14.99 14.00
CA VAL A 10 -2.74 13.53 14.09
C VAL A 10 -1.36 12.97 13.78
N ALA A 11 -0.72 13.46 12.72
CA ALA A 11 0.65 13.05 12.36
C ALA A 11 1.64 13.35 13.52
N GLU A 12 1.54 14.51 14.14
CA GLU A 12 2.36 14.89 15.32
C GLU A 12 2.14 13.93 16.50
N SER A 13 0.88 13.58 16.77
CA SER A 13 0.54 12.69 17.90
C SER A 13 1.11 11.27 17.77
N ILE A 14 1.42 10.85 16.55
CA ILE A 14 2.06 9.57 16.25
C ILE A 14 3.53 9.72 15.83
N HIS A 15 4.12 10.90 16.06
CA HIS A 15 5.51 11.22 15.75
C HIS A 15 5.90 11.03 14.28
N VAL A 16 4.97 11.31 13.35
CA VAL A 16 5.20 11.24 11.91
C VAL A 16 5.35 12.64 11.34
N LYS A 17 6.44 12.88 10.62
CA LYS A 17 6.65 14.11 9.85
C LYS A 17 5.93 14.00 8.50
N LEU A 18 4.97 14.89 8.24
CA LEU A 18 4.37 15.03 6.90
C LEU A 18 5.33 15.80 5.99
N VAL A 19 5.46 15.28 4.77
CA VAL A 19 6.33 15.86 3.73
C VAL A 19 5.64 15.73 2.36
N SER A 20 6.16 16.45 1.35
CA SER A 20 5.65 16.34 -0.02
C SER A 20 6.09 15.02 -0.67
N ALA A 21 5.40 14.62 -1.75
CA ALA A 21 5.85 13.50 -2.59
C ALA A 21 7.26 13.74 -3.14
N LYS A 22 7.61 14.99 -3.45
CA LYS A 22 8.95 15.38 -3.89
C LYS A 22 10.00 15.10 -2.82
N ASP A 23 9.72 15.41 -1.55
CA ASP A 23 10.63 15.11 -0.45
C ASP A 23 10.84 13.60 -0.28
N ILE A 24 9.76 12.80 -0.47
CA ILE A 24 9.88 11.33 -0.49
C ILE A 24 10.84 10.89 -1.58
N MET A 25 10.67 11.37 -2.81
CA MET A 25 11.54 11.03 -3.93
C MET A 25 13.01 11.42 -3.70
N GLU A 26 13.25 12.56 -3.04
CA GLU A 26 14.61 13.08 -2.88
C GLU A 26 15.37 12.47 -1.68
N GLN A 27 14.66 12.07 -0.62
CA GLN A 27 15.29 11.80 0.67
C GLN A 27 15.19 10.35 1.15
N SER A 28 14.27 9.54 0.56
CA SER A 28 14.00 8.23 1.09
C SER A 28 15.04 7.19 0.69
N ASP A 29 15.38 6.32 1.63
CA ASP A 29 16.18 5.11 1.42
C ASP A 29 15.27 3.88 1.26
N VAL A 30 14.04 3.96 1.80
CA VAL A 30 12.96 2.97 1.63
C VAL A 30 11.66 3.72 1.38
N ILE A 31 10.90 3.29 0.37
CA ILE A 31 9.56 3.82 0.05
C ILE A 31 8.57 2.68 0.16
N SER A 32 7.58 2.81 1.04
CA SER A 32 6.52 1.83 1.22
C SER A 32 5.17 2.44 0.88
N ASN A 33 4.47 1.80 -0.06
CA ASN A 33 3.14 2.20 -0.50
C ASN A 33 2.06 1.59 0.40
N HIS A 34 1.22 2.47 0.98
CA HIS A 34 0.06 2.13 1.80
C HIS A 34 -1.20 2.90 1.34
N MET A 35 -1.20 3.45 0.14
CA MET A 35 -2.31 4.26 -0.37
C MET A 35 -3.58 3.44 -0.55
N ILE A 36 -4.71 4.05 -0.21
CA ILE A 36 -6.03 3.49 -0.54
C ILE A 36 -6.24 3.62 -2.06
N GLN A 37 -6.79 2.58 -2.69
CA GLN A 37 -7.09 2.61 -4.12
C GLN A 37 -8.23 3.59 -4.40
N THR A 38 -7.89 4.65 -5.14
CA THR A 38 -8.83 5.64 -5.69
C THR A 38 -8.40 5.96 -7.13
N PRO A 39 -9.27 6.56 -7.96
CA PRO A 39 -8.88 6.96 -9.30
C PRO A 39 -7.65 7.88 -9.35
N GLU A 40 -7.47 8.73 -8.34
CA GLU A 40 -6.40 9.71 -8.27
C GLU A 40 -5.02 9.08 -8.02
N VAL A 41 -4.97 7.88 -7.44
CA VAL A 41 -3.71 7.17 -7.19
C VAL A 41 -3.37 6.12 -8.25
N TYR A 42 -4.22 6.00 -9.28
CA TYR A 42 -3.93 5.09 -10.39
C TYR A 42 -2.62 5.47 -11.08
N ASN A 43 -1.70 4.52 -11.19
CA ASN A 43 -0.35 4.74 -11.73
C ASN A 43 0.39 5.92 -11.07
N PHE A 44 0.18 6.17 -9.78
CA PHE A 44 0.90 7.21 -9.04
C PHE A 44 2.43 6.97 -9.11
N PHE A 45 2.85 5.72 -8.97
CA PHE A 45 4.24 5.31 -9.15
C PHE A 45 4.51 4.97 -10.61
N CYS A 46 4.70 5.99 -11.43
CA CYS A 46 5.01 5.93 -12.85
C CYS A 46 6.45 6.35 -13.14
N ASP A 47 6.82 6.46 -14.41
CA ASP A 47 8.15 6.90 -14.83
C ASP A 47 8.55 8.25 -14.20
N ASP A 48 7.63 9.22 -14.13
CA ASP A 48 7.93 10.53 -13.54
C ASP A 48 8.32 10.41 -12.07
N PHE A 49 7.63 9.55 -11.31
CA PHE A 49 7.98 9.28 -9.92
C PHE A 49 9.35 8.64 -9.81
N PHE A 50 9.58 7.55 -10.52
CA PHE A 50 10.85 6.80 -10.41
C PHE A 50 12.04 7.62 -10.94
N ASN A 51 11.86 8.40 -12.01
CA ASN A 51 12.90 9.29 -12.54
C ASN A 51 13.23 10.43 -11.56
N GLY A 52 12.29 10.86 -10.73
CA GLY A 52 12.49 11.87 -9.69
C GLY A 52 13.33 11.42 -8.50
N LEU A 53 13.55 10.11 -8.33
CA LEU A 53 14.33 9.56 -7.22
C LEU A 53 15.79 10.02 -7.29
N LYS A 54 16.33 10.48 -6.13
CA LYS A 54 17.73 10.93 -6.01
C LYS A 54 18.65 9.90 -5.36
N LYS A 55 18.07 9.00 -4.61
CA LYS A 55 18.74 7.82 -4.06
C LYS A 55 18.14 6.59 -4.75
N ALA A 56 18.80 5.47 -4.72
CA ALA A 56 18.25 4.22 -5.22
C ALA A 56 17.50 3.47 -4.09
N PRO A 57 16.31 3.89 -3.69
CA PRO A 57 15.62 3.31 -2.53
C PRO A 57 15.18 1.88 -2.80
N ILE A 58 14.86 1.15 -1.73
CA ILE A 58 14.03 -0.05 -1.79
C ILE A 58 12.57 0.40 -1.93
N PHE A 59 11.85 -0.17 -2.89
CA PHE A 59 10.42 0.12 -3.11
C PHE A 59 9.55 -1.05 -2.64
N LEU A 60 8.54 -0.78 -1.79
CA LEU A 60 7.62 -1.78 -1.28
C LEU A 60 6.20 -1.43 -1.70
N ASN A 61 5.51 -2.36 -2.36
CA ASN A 61 4.08 -2.24 -2.61
C ASN A 61 3.32 -3.29 -1.80
N VAL A 62 2.70 -2.85 -0.71
CA VAL A 62 1.84 -3.64 0.18
C VAL A 62 0.41 -3.08 0.24
N ALA A 63 0.06 -2.23 -0.73
CA ALA A 63 -1.24 -1.57 -0.82
C ALA A 63 -2.11 -2.19 -1.93
N ARG A 64 -2.01 -1.66 -3.15
CA ARG A 64 -2.74 -2.14 -4.34
C ARG A 64 -1.86 -2.02 -5.59
N GLY A 65 -2.01 -2.97 -6.52
CA GLY A 65 -1.24 -3.01 -7.76
C GLY A 65 -1.52 -1.82 -8.67
N ASP A 66 -2.76 -1.39 -8.78
CA ASP A 66 -3.18 -0.27 -9.64
C ASP A 66 -2.48 1.07 -9.36
N SER A 67 -1.91 1.25 -8.18
CA SER A 67 -1.13 2.45 -7.86
C SER A 67 0.24 2.49 -8.54
N VAL A 68 0.69 1.37 -9.10
CA VAL A 68 2.01 1.23 -9.72
C VAL A 68 1.87 0.95 -11.21
N ASP A 69 2.58 1.70 -12.04
CA ASP A 69 2.87 1.31 -13.40
C ASP A 69 3.99 0.25 -13.37
N GLU A 70 3.62 -1.01 -13.60
CA GLU A 70 4.54 -2.15 -13.50
C GLU A 70 5.68 -2.09 -14.53
N ASP A 71 5.41 -1.55 -15.72
CA ASP A 71 6.44 -1.35 -16.73
C ASP A 71 7.43 -0.25 -16.31
N ALA A 72 6.95 0.83 -15.69
CA ALA A 72 7.82 1.88 -15.15
C ALA A 72 8.65 1.35 -13.96
N LEU A 73 8.05 0.53 -13.10
CA LEU A 73 8.77 -0.13 -12.00
C LEU A 73 9.89 -1.05 -12.53
N LEU A 74 9.59 -1.82 -13.59
CA LEU A 74 10.57 -2.68 -14.22
C LEU A 74 11.75 -1.87 -14.78
N ARG A 75 11.47 -0.79 -15.51
CA ARG A 75 12.50 0.15 -16.01
C ARG A 75 13.32 0.76 -14.88
N ALA A 76 12.69 1.11 -13.77
CA ALA A 76 13.36 1.67 -12.59
C ALA A 76 14.32 0.66 -11.92
N LEU A 77 13.94 -0.61 -11.85
CA LEU A 77 14.82 -1.71 -11.39
C LEU A 77 16.00 -1.91 -12.34
N GLU A 78 15.76 -1.96 -13.65
CA GLU A 78 16.79 -2.21 -14.68
C GLU A 78 17.79 -1.06 -14.79
N SER A 79 17.34 0.17 -14.64
CA SER A 79 18.20 1.36 -14.65
C SER A 79 18.88 1.64 -13.30
N GLY A 80 18.58 0.89 -12.24
CA GLY A 80 19.12 1.13 -10.91
C GLY A 80 18.54 2.37 -10.21
N LYS A 81 17.42 2.91 -10.70
CA LYS A 81 16.68 4.00 -10.03
C LYS A 81 16.11 3.55 -8.69
N ILE A 82 15.77 2.29 -8.57
CA ILE A 82 15.50 1.60 -7.32
C ILE A 82 16.46 0.41 -7.19
N SER A 83 16.92 0.14 -5.97
CA SER A 83 17.88 -0.92 -5.70
C SER A 83 17.22 -2.30 -5.59
N ALA A 84 16.03 -2.35 -5.06
CA ALA A 84 15.26 -3.58 -4.88
C ALA A 84 13.75 -3.28 -4.76
N ALA A 85 12.92 -4.28 -4.96
CA ALA A 85 11.47 -4.17 -4.74
C ALA A 85 10.91 -5.33 -3.92
N GLY A 86 9.91 -5.04 -3.08
CA GLY A 86 9.03 -6.01 -2.44
C GLY A 86 7.60 -5.80 -2.93
N LEU A 87 7.04 -6.81 -3.58
CA LEU A 87 5.74 -6.73 -4.23
C LEU A 87 4.79 -7.76 -3.62
N ASP A 88 3.86 -7.29 -2.80
CA ASP A 88 2.81 -8.14 -2.22
C ASP A 88 1.55 -8.17 -3.11
N VAL A 89 1.44 -7.21 -4.02
CA VAL A 89 0.29 -7.00 -4.91
C VAL A 89 0.72 -6.63 -6.32
N PHE A 90 -0.07 -7.05 -7.31
CA PHE A 90 0.04 -6.72 -8.73
C PHE A 90 -1.28 -6.12 -9.23
N LYS A 91 -1.28 -5.50 -10.42
CA LYS A 91 -2.52 -5.03 -11.08
C LYS A 91 -3.49 -6.17 -11.32
N ASP A 92 -2.98 -7.29 -11.80
CA ASP A 92 -3.74 -8.55 -11.84
C ASP A 92 -3.55 -9.27 -10.50
N GLU A 93 -4.63 -9.46 -9.75
CA GLU A 93 -4.58 -10.17 -8.46
C GLU A 93 -4.23 -11.67 -8.62
N ASN A 94 -4.32 -12.22 -9.84
CA ASN A 94 -3.92 -13.58 -10.19
C ASN A 94 -2.90 -13.57 -11.34
N PRO A 95 -1.70 -12.96 -11.13
CA PRO A 95 -0.76 -12.78 -12.20
C PRO A 95 -0.23 -14.12 -12.74
N ASP A 96 -0.02 -14.20 -14.05
CA ASP A 96 0.72 -15.30 -14.64
C ASP A 96 2.20 -15.18 -14.27
N LEU A 97 2.59 -15.88 -13.22
CA LEU A 97 3.97 -15.85 -12.73
C LEU A 97 4.98 -16.50 -13.70
N THR A 98 4.53 -17.26 -14.70
CA THR A 98 5.43 -17.88 -15.67
C THR A 98 6.02 -16.86 -16.67
N HIS A 99 5.29 -15.76 -16.89
CA HIS A 99 5.71 -14.67 -17.78
C HIS A 99 5.92 -13.34 -17.03
N CYS A 100 5.83 -13.34 -15.70
CA CYS A 100 6.01 -12.15 -14.90
C CYS A 100 7.48 -11.69 -14.90
N PRO A 101 7.77 -10.46 -15.35
CA PRO A 101 9.15 -9.99 -15.51
C PRO A 101 9.88 -9.76 -14.19
N PHE A 102 9.16 -9.82 -13.06
CA PHE A 102 9.72 -9.66 -11.72
C PHE A 102 10.19 -10.98 -11.10
N VAL A 103 9.68 -12.12 -11.59
CA VAL A 103 10.05 -13.45 -11.08
C VAL A 103 11.50 -13.79 -11.45
N GLY A 104 12.25 -14.33 -10.49
CA GLY A 104 13.62 -14.75 -10.69
C GLY A 104 14.66 -13.64 -10.65
N ARG A 105 14.27 -12.39 -10.30
CA ARG A 105 15.22 -11.29 -10.07
C ARG A 105 15.78 -11.36 -8.66
N ASP A 106 17.09 -11.28 -8.50
CA ASP A 106 17.76 -11.34 -7.20
C ASP A 106 17.41 -10.18 -6.26
N ASN A 107 16.94 -9.06 -6.84
CA ASN A 107 16.57 -7.85 -6.12
C ASN A 107 15.06 -7.63 -6.02
N VAL A 108 14.24 -8.67 -6.25
CA VAL A 108 12.78 -8.59 -6.10
C VAL A 108 12.26 -9.73 -5.23
N ILE A 109 11.45 -9.37 -4.24
CA ILE A 109 10.68 -10.32 -3.42
C ILE A 109 9.21 -10.17 -3.79
N ILE A 110 8.55 -11.31 -4.05
CA ILE A 110 7.11 -11.37 -4.35
C ILE A 110 6.44 -12.18 -3.24
N THR A 111 5.31 -11.68 -2.73
CA THR A 111 4.46 -12.38 -1.76
C THR A 111 3.02 -12.41 -2.26
N PRO A 112 2.19 -13.41 -1.87
CA PRO A 112 0.88 -13.65 -2.46
C PRO A 112 -0.23 -12.86 -1.76
N HIS A 113 -0.16 -11.51 -1.76
CA HIS A 113 -1.11 -10.61 -1.09
C HIS A 113 -1.28 -10.98 0.40
N ALA A 114 -0.17 -11.17 1.08
CA ALA A 114 -0.13 -11.70 2.45
C ALA A 114 0.53 -10.75 3.46
N ALA A 115 0.82 -9.50 3.09
CA ALA A 115 1.44 -8.52 3.99
C ALA A 115 0.59 -8.21 5.23
N PHE A 116 -0.73 -8.43 5.15
CA PHE A 116 -1.64 -8.31 6.30
C PHE A 116 -1.56 -9.50 7.27
N TYR A 117 -1.00 -10.63 6.87
CA TYR A 117 -1.19 -11.91 7.53
C TYR A 117 -0.17 -12.10 8.69
N SER A 118 -0.67 -11.96 9.91
CA SER A 118 -0.03 -12.45 11.13
C SER A 118 -1.07 -13.20 11.98
N ALA A 119 -0.64 -14.00 12.94
CA ALA A 119 -1.54 -14.70 13.83
C ALA A 119 -2.49 -13.73 14.56
N GLU A 120 -1.95 -12.59 15.01
CA GLU A 120 -2.71 -11.55 15.72
C GLU A 120 -3.68 -10.82 14.80
N SER A 121 -3.24 -10.40 13.60
CA SER A 121 -4.10 -9.66 12.66
C SER A 121 -5.23 -10.54 12.14
N TYR A 122 -4.97 -11.81 11.89
CA TYR A 122 -5.98 -12.78 11.46
C TYR A 122 -7.08 -12.97 12.52
N LEU A 123 -6.69 -13.23 13.77
CA LEU A 123 -7.64 -13.36 14.88
C LEU A 123 -8.42 -12.06 15.11
N ARG A 124 -7.74 -10.92 15.03
CA ARG A 124 -8.39 -9.62 15.21
C ARG A 124 -9.41 -9.34 14.11
N MET A 125 -9.08 -9.63 12.86
CA MET A 125 -9.98 -9.47 11.71
C MET A 125 -11.23 -10.34 11.88
N GLN A 126 -11.09 -11.60 12.29
CA GLN A 126 -12.22 -12.49 12.55
C GLN A 126 -13.11 -11.96 13.69
N ASN A 127 -12.51 -11.58 14.81
CA ASN A 127 -13.25 -11.07 15.96
C ASN A 127 -14.03 -9.78 15.65
N ILE A 128 -13.41 -8.85 14.90
CA ILE A 128 -14.07 -7.61 14.46
C ILE A 128 -15.24 -7.95 13.53
N SER A 129 -15.02 -8.81 12.53
CA SER A 129 -16.06 -9.17 11.56
C SER A 129 -17.26 -9.85 12.21
N VAL A 130 -17.02 -10.83 13.07
CA VAL A 130 -18.08 -11.51 13.81
C VAL A 130 -18.76 -10.57 14.80
N GLY A 131 -17.98 -9.75 15.51
CA GLY A 131 -18.52 -8.72 16.43
C GLY A 131 -19.45 -7.75 15.72
N ASN A 132 -19.06 -7.22 14.56
CA ASN A 132 -19.90 -6.33 13.76
C ASN A 132 -21.23 -6.98 13.38
N ILE A 133 -21.23 -8.25 12.97
CA ILE A 133 -22.48 -8.99 12.66
C ILE A 133 -23.36 -9.13 13.89
N ILE A 134 -22.78 -9.51 15.03
CA ILE A 134 -23.52 -9.68 16.29
C ILE A 134 -24.15 -8.36 16.73
N HIS A 135 -23.37 -7.28 16.76
CA HIS A 135 -23.88 -5.95 17.15
C HIS A 135 -24.96 -5.44 16.19
N TYR A 136 -24.77 -5.66 14.88
CA TYR A 136 -25.78 -5.30 13.90
C TYR A 136 -27.11 -6.04 14.13
N LEU A 137 -27.07 -7.35 14.34
CA LEU A 137 -28.26 -8.17 14.60
C LEU A 137 -28.96 -7.78 15.92
N LYS A 138 -28.20 -7.34 16.92
CA LYS A 138 -28.72 -6.84 18.20
C LYS A 138 -29.20 -5.39 18.11
N LYS A 139 -29.07 -4.71 16.98
CA LYS A 139 -29.35 -3.27 16.78
C LYS A 139 -28.45 -2.34 17.62
N GLU A 140 -27.30 -2.81 18.02
CA GLU A 140 -26.26 -2.07 18.75
C GLU A 140 -25.34 -1.34 17.75
N TYR A 141 -25.90 -0.50 16.88
CA TYR A 141 -25.23 0.07 15.71
C TYR A 141 -24.00 0.92 16.06
N GLN A 142 -24.01 1.55 17.24
CA GLN A 142 -22.86 2.35 17.72
C GLN A 142 -21.60 1.51 18.01
N GLN A 143 -21.76 0.19 18.14
CA GLN A 143 -20.65 -0.75 18.36
C GLN A 143 -20.15 -1.39 17.05
N VAL A 144 -20.81 -1.12 15.92
CA VAL A 144 -20.37 -1.56 14.60
C VAL A 144 -19.30 -0.60 14.09
N ASN A 145 -18.15 -1.12 13.66
CA ASN A 145 -17.01 -0.28 13.27
C ASN A 145 -17.33 0.72 12.17
N ARG A 146 -18.11 0.31 11.15
CA ARG A 146 -18.54 1.18 10.05
C ARG A 146 -19.77 0.61 9.38
N ILE A 147 -20.79 1.45 9.22
CA ILE A 147 -21.98 1.15 8.44
C ILE A 147 -21.93 2.00 7.17
N VAL A 148 -22.01 1.36 5.99
CA VAL A 148 -21.83 2.02 4.69
C VAL A 148 -23.09 2.08 3.84
N ASN A 149 -24.21 1.47 4.29
CA ASN A 149 -25.45 1.31 3.53
C ASN A 149 -26.66 2.09 4.08
N GLY A 150 -26.40 3.27 4.67
CA GLY A 150 -27.43 4.25 4.97
C GLY A 150 -28.27 4.01 6.24
N ILE A 151 -27.81 3.14 7.14
CA ILE A 151 -28.39 3.07 8.49
C ILE A 151 -27.71 4.13 9.36
N GLU A 152 -28.47 5.11 9.81
CA GLU A 152 -27.99 6.07 10.80
C GLU A 152 -27.86 5.36 12.15
N ALA A 153 -26.66 5.53 12.76
CA ALA A 153 -26.34 4.96 14.07
C ALA A 153 -26.83 5.87 15.21
#